data_20d38b9ca754320253ce16fe43755438
#
_entry.id   20d38b9ca754320253ce16fe43755438
#
_cell.length_a   1.000
_cell.length_b   1.000
_cell.length_c   1.000
_cell.angle_alpha   90.00
_cell.angle_beta   90.00
_cell.angle_gamma   90.00
#
_symmetry.space_group_name_H-M   'P 1'
#
loop_
_entity.id
_entity.type
_entity.pdbx_description
1 polymer ?
#
loop_
_entity_poly.entity_id
_entity_poly.type
_entity_poly.pdbx_seq_one_letter_code
_entity_poly.pdbx_strand_id
1 'polypeptide(L)'
;LEYSTLKDADLVIEAVVENPKVKGIVLKEVEDNVADDAIICSNTSTISINQLAESLDKPERFCGMHFFNPVHRMPLVEIIRGEKTSEETINAVVAATLKMGKTPIVVNDCPGFLVNRVLFPYFAGFSKLLIDGADFVAVDKVMEKIFGWPMGPAYLMDVVGIDTGDHAADV
;
A
#
# COMPACT_ATOMS: atom_id res chain seq x y z
N LEU A 1 -15.51 12.01 -12.75
CA LEU A 1 -15.70 12.12 -11.29
C LEU A 1 -16.26 13.52 -11.00
N GLU A 2 -17.21 13.60 -10.08
CA GLU A 2 -17.78 14.87 -9.64
C GLU A 2 -17.15 15.24 -8.29
N TYR A 3 -16.00 15.93 -8.33
CA TYR A 3 -15.24 16.29 -7.15
C TYR A 3 -15.97 17.26 -6.20
N SER A 4 -17.00 17.95 -6.68
CA SER A 4 -17.82 18.84 -5.83
C SER A 4 -18.46 18.16 -4.63
N THR A 5 -18.59 16.81 -4.68
CA THR A 5 -19.11 16.00 -3.56
C THR A 5 -18.13 15.80 -2.43
N LEU A 6 -16.84 16.16 -2.64
CA LEU A 6 -15.77 15.99 -1.64
C LEU A 6 -15.62 17.16 -0.66
N LYS A 7 -16.39 18.25 -0.85
CA LYS A 7 -16.24 19.48 -0.06
C LYS A 7 -16.33 19.30 1.46
N ASP A 8 -17.15 18.35 1.89
CA ASP A 8 -17.43 18.10 3.31
C ASP A 8 -16.70 16.83 3.81
N ALA A 9 -15.73 16.32 3.04
CA ALA A 9 -14.96 15.15 3.43
C ALA A 9 -13.80 15.53 4.34
N ASP A 10 -13.71 14.92 5.52
CA ASP A 10 -12.59 15.07 6.45
C ASP A 10 -11.36 14.25 6.00
N LEU A 11 -11.59 13.14 5.29
CA LEU A 11 -10.59 12.21 4.80
C LEU A 11 -10.96 11.69 3.41
N VAL A 12 -10.03 11.79 2.46
CA VAL A 12 -10.17 11.21 1.12
C VAL A 12 -9.07 10.18 0.88
N ILE A 13 -9.44 9.02 0.36
CA ILE A 13 -8.52 7.94 0.00
C ILE A 13 -8.53 7.78 -1.52
N GLU A 14 -7.42 8.10 -2.17
CA GLU A 14 -7.21 7.88 -3.59
C GLU A 14 -6.81 6.41 -3.82
N ALA A 15 -7.46 5.74 -4.79
CA ALA A 15 -7.20 4.35 -5.16
C ALA A 15 -7.35 4.14 -6.68
N VAL A 16 -6.88 5.09 -7.48
CA VAL A 16 -6.86 4.98 -8.96
C VAL A 16 -5.70 4.08 -9.42
N VAL A 17 -5.56 3.91 -10.73
CA VAL A 17 -4.51 3.07 -11.32
C VAL A 17 -3.11 3.41 -10.79
N GLU A 18 -2.26 2.40 -10.64
CA GLU A 18 -0.90 2.51 -10.09
C GLU A 18 0.05 3.16 -11.11
N ASN A 19 -0.16 4.46 -11.34
CA ASN A 19 0.65 5.28 -12.23
C ASN A 19 0.90 6.64 -11.56
N PRO A 20 2.17 7.05 -11.35
CA PRO A 20 2.49 8.25 -10.57
C PRO A 20 1.97 9.53 -11.19
N LYS A 21 1.93 9.64 -12.54
CA LYS A 21 1.40 10.81 -13.22
C LYS A 21 -0.11 10.93 -13.04
N VAL A 22 -0.84 9.82 -13.19
CA VAL A 22 -2.30 9.78 -13.03
C VAL A 22 -2.66 10.10 -11.59
N LYS A 23 -1.99 9.45 -10.62
CA LYS A 23 -2.21 9.72 -9.18
C LYS A 23 -1.90 11.17 -8.83
N GLY A 24 -0.80 11.75 -9.32
CA GLY A 24 -0.46 13.15 -9.08
C GLY A 24 -1.53 14.12 -9.57
N ILE A 25 -2.10 13.89 -10.76
CA ILE A 25 -3.19 14.70 -11.31
C ILE A 25 -4.44 14.58 -10.41
N VAL A 26 -4.84 13.35 -10.08
CA VAL A 26 -6.03 13.09 -9.26
C VAL A 26 -5.88 13.67 -7.85
N LEU A 27 -4.70 13.51 -7.23
CA LEU A 27 -4.42 14.06 -5.90
C LEU A 27 -4.52 15.58 -5.89
N LYS A 28 -4.01 16.24 -6.93
CA LYS A 28 -4.14 17.70 -7.08
C LYS A 28 -5.59 18.15 -7.28
N GLU A 29 -6.35 17.42 -8.12
CA GLU A 29 -7.78 17.70 -8.31
C GLU A 29 -8.58 17.48 -7.02
N VAL A 30 -8.23 16.47 -6.21
CA VAL A 30 -8.82 16.26 -4.89
C VAL A 30 -8.50 17.43 -3.97
N GLU A 31 -7.22 17.81 -3.85
CA GLU A 31 -6.79 18.94 -3.00
C GLU A 31 -7.52 20.23 -3.31
N ASP A 32 -7.74 20.54 -4.59
CA ASP A 32 -8.45 21.74 -5.04
C ASP A 32 -9.96 21.72 -4.74
N ASN A 33 -10.52 20.58 -4.35
CA ASN A 33 -11.96 20.40 -4.14
C ASN A 33 -12.37 19.97 -2.72
N VAL A 34 -11.42 19.74 -1.81
CA VAL A 34 -11.68 19.42 -0.40
C VAL A 34 -11.51 20.65 0.49
N ALA A 35 -11.96 20.54 1.75
CA ALA A 35 -11.72 21.56 2.75
C ALA A 35 -10.21 21.71 3.06
N ASP A 36 -9.80 22.90 3.49
CA ASP A 36 -8.40 23.25 3.77
C ASP A 36 -7.73 22.35 4.83
N ASP A 37 -8.48 21.74 5.70
CA ASP A 37 -8.06 20.86 6.79
C ASP A 37 -8.32 19.37 6.51
N ALA A 38 -8.92 19.03 5.38
CA ALA A 38 -9.14 17.65 4.98
C ALA A 38 -7.81 16.91 4.75
N ILE A 39 -7.77 15.66 5.14
CA ILE A 39 -6.61 14.78 4.95
C ILE A 39 -6.77 13.99 3.66
N ILE A 40 -5.68 13.88 2.90
CA ILE A 40 -5.64 13.10 1.65
C ILE A 40 -4.70 11.92 1.85
N CYS A 41 -5.14 10.73 1.44
CA CYS A 41 -4.32 9.53 1.48
C CYS A 41 -4.27 8.87 0.09
N SER A 42 -3.15 8.21 -0.23
CA SER A 42 -3.06 7.33 -1.39
C SER A 42 -2.96 5.87 -0.97
N ASN A 43 -3.75 5.00 -1.63
CA ASN A 43 -3.68 3.55 -1.46
C ASN A 43 -2.66 2.93 -2.44
N THR A 44 -1.58 3.64 -2.75
CA THR A 44 -0.50 3.07 -3.56
C THR A 44 0.17 1.91 -2.85
N SER A 45 0.65 0.92 -3.61
CA SER A 45 1.39 -0.24 -3.09
C SER A 45 2.91 -0.10 -3.25
N THR A 46 3.36 0.73 -4.21
CA THR A 46 4.78 0.81 -4.60
C THR A 46 5.30 2.21 -4.83
N ILE A 47 4.42 3.17 -5.20
CA ILE A 47 4.84 4.53 -5.51
C ILE A 47 5.19 5.27 -4.22
N SER A 48 6.35 5.94 -4.20
CA SER A 48 6.79 6.75 -3.06
C SER A 48 5.77 7.83 -2.71
N ILE A 49 5.44 7.93 -1.43
CA ILE A 49 4.58 8.98 -0.87
C ILE A 49 5.25 10.34 -1.02
N ASN A 50 6.57 10.42 -0.89
CA ASN A 50 7.33 11.65 -1.12
C ASN A 50 7.19 12.12 -2.57
N GLN A 51 7.27 11.21 -3.54
CA GLN A 51 7.07 11.53 -4.96
C GLN A 51 5.66 12.04 -5.24
N LEU A 52 4.63 11.40 -4.70
CA LEU A 52 3.24 11.84 -4.89
C LEU A 52 2.98 13.19 -4.21
N ALA A 53 3.59 13.44 -3.06
CA ALA A 53 3.50 14.70 -2.32
C ALA A 53 4.00 15.93 -3.10
N GLU A 54 4.85 15.73 -4.11
CA GLU A 54 5.33 16.81 -4.96
C GLU A 54 4.22 17.46 -5.81
N SER A 55 3.10 16.76 -6.01
CA SER A 55 1.94 17.27 -6.75
C SER A 55 1.00 18.13 -5.90
N LEU A 56 1.21 18.20 -4.58
CA LEU A 56 0.33 18.87 -3.62
C LEU A 56 0.92 20.20 -3.12
N ASP A 57 0.04 21.15 -2.88
CA ASP A 57 0.41 22.43 -2.26
C ASP A 57 0.55 22.32 -0.72
N LYS A 58 -0.20 21.38 -0.11
CA LYS A 58 -0.23 21.17 1.35
C LYS A 58 0.16 19.71 1.70
N PRO A 59 1.40 19.29 1.38
CA PRO A 59 1.84 17.89 1.57
C PRO A 59 1.89 17.45 3.03
N GLU A 60 1.82 18.36 4.00
CA GLU A 60 1.74 18.04 5.44
C GLU A 60 0.44 17.31 5.80
N ARG A 61 -0.61 17.40 4.96
CA ARG A 61 -1.91 16.72 5.13
C ARG A 61 -2.03 15.46 4.28
N PHE A 62 -0.93 15.00 3.70
CA PHE A 62 -0.89 13.84 2.83
C PHE A 62 -0.05 12.70 3.44
N CYS A 63 -0.54 11.45 3.32
CA CYS A 63 0.21 10.25 3.66
C CYS A 63 -0.24 9.05 2.82
N GLY A 64 0.46 7.93 2.89
CA GLY A 64 -0.03 6.67 2.35
C GLY A 64 -0.99 5.99 3.32
N MET A 65 -2.00 5.30 2.77
CA MET A 65 -2.92 4.43 3.52
C MET A 65 -3.11 3.15 2.73
N HIS A 66 -2.18 2.22 2.89
CA HIS A 66 -2.08 1.01 2.08
C HIS A 66 -2.88 -0.13 2.68
N PHE A 67 -3.92 -0.54 1.97
CA PHE A 67 -4.78 -1.68 2.31
C PHE A 67 -4.32 -2.94 1.58
N PHE A 68 -4.61 -4.09 2.19
CA PHE A 68 -4.30 -5.40 1.62
C PHE A 68 -5.55 -6.08 1.06
N ASN A 69 -5.42 -6.69 -0.11
CA ASN A 69 -6.52 -7.40 -0.75
C ASN A 69 -6.72 -8.82 -0.13
N PRO A 70 -7.95 -9.25 0.16
CA PRO A 70 -9.23 -8.52 0.04
C PRO A 70 -9.47 -7.60 1.25
N VAL A 71 -9.70 -6.31 0.98
CA VAL A 71 -9.75 -5.25 2.00
C VAL A 71 -10.71 -5.55 3.14
N HIS A 72 -11.88 -6.15 2.85
CA HIS A 72 -12.89 -6.47 3.87
C HIS A 72 -12.46 -7.57 4.85
N ARG A 73 -11.44 -8.38 4.53
CA ARG A 73 -10.94 -9.49 5.36
C ARG A 73 -9.60 -9.20 6.01
N MET A 74 -8.74 -8.45 5.32
CA MET A 74 -7.38 -8.17 5.81
C MET A 74 -7.42 -7.06 6.86
N PRO A 75 -6.97 -7.31 8.09
CA PRO A 75 -7.06 -6.34 9.17
C PRO A 75 -5.98 -5.26 9.09
N LEU A 76 -4.80 -5.57 8.56
CA LEU A 76 -3.65 -4.68 8.54
C LEU A 76 -3.85 -3.52 7.56
N VAL A 77 -3.42 -2.32 7.96
CA VAL A 77 -3.26 -1.14 7.11
C VAL A 77 -1.92 -0.50 7.42
N GLU A 78 -1.08 -0.33 6.43
CA GLU A 78 0.14 0.47 6.56
C GLU A 78 -0.20 1.95 6.36
N ILE A 79 0.22 2.77 7.30
CA ILE A 79 0.15 4.23 7.20
C ILE A 79 1.56 4.71 6.90
N ILE A 80 1.78 5.17 5.68
CA ILE A 80 3.11 5.52 5.19
C ILE A 80 3.34 7.01 5.40
N ARG A 81 4.31 7.32 6.24
CA ARG A 81 4.76 8.67 6.54
C ARG A 81 5.71 9.17 5.46
N GLY A 82 5.32 10.19 4.73
CA GLY A 82 6.22 10.97 3.89
C GLY A 82 7.05 11.97 4.73
N GLU A 83 8.11 12.50 4.14
CA GLU A 83 9.01 13.47 4.80
C GLU A 83 8.30 14.75 5.26
N LYS A 84 7.28 15.18 4.50
CA LYS A 84 6.50 16.38 4.78
C LYS A 84 5.23 16.12 5.58
N THR A 85 4.84 14.86 5.79
CA THR A 85 3.62 14.47 6.49
C THR A 85 3.67 14.92 7.96
N SER A 86 2.66 15.65 8.43
CA SER A 86 2.59 16.12 9.82
C SER A 86 2.23 14.99 10.80
N GLU A 87 2.61 15.16 12.08
CA GLU A 87 2.19 14.23 13.15
C GLU A 87 0.67 14.23 13.34
N GLU A 88 0.02 15.38 13.17
CA GLU A 88 -1.43 15.49 13.24
C GLU A 88 -2.11 14.63 12.19
N THR A 89 -1.62 14.68 10.96
CA THR A 89 -2.11 13.83 9.85
C THR A 89 -1.97 12.35 10.19
N ILE A 90 -0.80 11.91 10.62
CA ILE A 90 -0.57 10.52 11.01
C ILE A 90 -1.52 10.08 12.12
N ASN A 91 -1.64 10.89 13.19
CA ASN A 91 -2.50 10.56 14.33
C ASN A 91 -3.98 10.48 13.93
N ALA A 92 -4.45 11.37 13.07
CA ALA A 92 -5.82 11.36 12.58
C ALA A 92 -6.10 10.13 11.70
N VAL A 93 -5.17 9.76 10.80
CA VAL A 93 -5.30 8.56 9.95
C VAL A 93 -5.23 7.27 10.77
N VAL A 94 -4.37 7.21 11.80
CA VAL A 94 -4.36 6.09 12.76
C VAL A 94 -5.72 5.97 13.46
N ALA A 95 -6.26 7.07 13.95
CA ALA A 95 -7.57 7.07 14.61
C ALA A 95 -8.71 6.66 13.67
N ALA A 96 -8.71 7.14 12.43
CA ALA A 96 -9.66 6.74 11.40
C ALA A 96 -9.55 5.25 11.07
N THR A 97 -8.33 4.72 10.93
CA THR A 97 -8.06 3.30 10.68
C THR A 97 -8.61 2.41 11.80
N LEU A 98 -8.40 2.80 13.05
CA LEU A 98 -8.95 2.08 14.22
C LEU A 98 -10.48 2.10 14.23
N LYS A 99 -11.11 3.24 13.87
CA LYS A 99 -12.58 3.34 13.75
C LYS A 99 -13.14 2.44 12.65
N MET A 100 -12.38 2.16 11.59
CA MET A 100 -12.75 1.18 10.56
C MET A 100 -12.62 -0.28 11.03
N GLY A 101 -12.19 -0.53 12.26
CA GLY A 101 -11.93 -1.87 12.79
C GLY A 101 -10.67 -2.52 12.22
N LYS A 102 -9.74 -1.73 11.71
CA LYS A 102 -8.46 -2.16 11.16
C LYS A 102 -7.33 -2.00 12.18
N THR A 103 -6.21 -2.63 11.90
CA THR A 103 -4.98 -2.55 12.70
C THR A 103 -3.96 -1.68 11.95
N PRO A 104 -3.76 -0.43 12.37
CA PRO A 104 -2.77 0.45 11.73
C PRO A 104 -1.34 0.11 12.16
N ILE A 105 -0.40 0.22 11.23
CA ILE A 105 1.02 0.30 11.52
C ILE A 105 1.60 1.51 10.79
N VAL A 106 2.30 2.38 11.51
CA VAL A 106 2.97 3.54 10.91
C VAL A 106 4.35 3.13 10.45
N VAL A 107 4.66 3.40 9.19
CA VAL A 107 5.94 3.08 8.55
C VAL A 107 6.49 4.29 7.82
N ASN A 108 7.79 4.35 7.62
CA ASN A 108 8.43 5.37 6.80
C ASN A 108 8.27 5.04 5.31
N ASP A 109 8.26 6.09 4.48
CA ASP A 109 8.29 5.94 3.03
C ASP A 109 9.60 5.31 2.58
N CYS A 110 9.50 4.14 1.97
CA CYS A 110 10.61 3.42 1.34
C CYS A 110 10.06 2.42 0.31
N PRO A 111 10.84 1.97 -0.66
CA PRO A 111 10.40 0.99 -1.65
C PRO A 111 9.80 -0.27 -0.99
N GLY A 112 8.55 -0.59 -1.39
CA GLY A 112 7.79 -1.73 -0.87
C GLY A 112 7.27 -1.56 0.57
N PHE A 113 7.40 -0.39 1.18
CA PHE A 113 7.00 -0.07 2.57
C PHE A 113 7.53 -1.12 3.57
N LEU A 114 6.72 -1.69 4.43
CA LEU A 114 7.16 -2.75 5.33
C LEU A 114 6.83 -4.15 4.78
N VAL A 115 5.56 -4.40 4.44
CA VAL A 115 5.09 -5.76 4.11
C VAL A 115 5.71 -6.25 2.80
N ASN A 116 5.63 -5.45 1.74
CA ASN A 116 6.21 -5.84 0.45
C ASN A 116 7.73 -5.94 0.53
N ARG A 117 8.39 -5.06 1.29
CA ARG A 117 9.84 -5.12 1.53
C ARG A 117 10.30 -6.41 2.22
N VAL A 118 9.46 -7.02 3.05
CA VAL A 118 9.72 -8.34 3.65
C VAL A 118 9.32 -9.47 2.71
N LEU A 119 8.24 -9.29 1.96
CA LEU A 119 7.66 -10.33 1.10
C LEU A 119 8.49 -10.57 -0.18
N PHE A 120 9.02 -9.52 -0.81
CA PHE A 120 9.78 -9.68 -2.07
C PHE A 120 11.05 -10.53 -1.93
N PRO A 121 11.89 -10.37 -0.90
CA PRO A 121 13.00 -11.30 -0.66
C PRO A 121 12.56 -12.76 -0.44
N TYR A 122 11.38 -12.97 0.13
CA TYR A 122 10.78 -14.31 0.27
C TYR A 122 10.45 -14.91 -1.11
N PHE A 123 9.84 -14.16 -2.01
CA PHE A 123 9.58 -14.60 -3.38
C PHE A 123 10.87 -14.79 -4.18
N ALA A 124 11.86 -13.94 -4.00
CA ALA A 124 13.18 -14.12 -4.63
C ALA A 124 13.84 -15.43 -4.16
N GLY A 125 13.76 -15.75 -2.86
CA GLY A 125 14.22 -17.02 -2.32
C GLY A 125 13.47 -18.22 -2.91
N PHE A 126 12.16 -18.11 -3.05
CA PHE A 126 11.34 -19.14 -3.69
C PHE A 126 11.74 -19.33 -5.17
N SER A 127 11.88 -18.24 -5.94
CA SER A 127 12.29 -18.30 -7.35
C SER A 127 13.66 -18.98 -7.49
N LYS A 128 14.60 -18.71 -6.59
CA LYS A 128 15.89 -19.39 -6.58
C LYS A 128 15.76 -20.89 -6.34
N LEU A 129 14.90 -21.34 -5.42
CA LEU A 129 14.65 -22.78 -5.21
C LEU A 129 14.12 -23.44 -6.49
N LEU A 130 13.25 -22.78 -7.26
CA LEU A 130 12.76 -23.32 -8.53
C LEU A 130 13.87 -23.42 -9.58
N ILE A 131 14.75 -22.43 -9.66
CA ILE A 131 15.92 -22.46 -10.57
C ILE A 131 16.83 -23.62 -10.18
N ASP A 132 17.00 -23.90 -8.90
CA ASP A 132 17.81 -24.99 -8.38
C ASP A 132 17.11 -26.39 -8.53
N GLY A 133 15.90 -26.42 -9.14
CA GLY A 133 15.17 -27.64 -9.48
C GLY A 133 14.17 -28.13 -8.42
N ALA A 134 13.83 -27.33 -7.43
CA ALA A 134 12.81 -27.67 -6.45
C ALA A 134 11.41 -27.73 -7.08
N ASP A 135 10.60 -28.69 -6.69
CA ASP A 135 9.19 -28.77 -7.07
C ASP A 135 8.36 -27.74 -6.29
N PHE A 136 7.67 -26.86 -7.00
CA PHE A 136 6.92 -25.75 -6.36
C PHE A 136 5.78 -26.25 -5.46
N VAL A 137 5.14 -27.40 -5.79
CA VAL A 137 4.08 -27.97 -4.96
C VAL A 137 4.66 -28.51 -3.65
N ALA A 138 5.86 -29.09 -3.72
CA ALA A 138 6.57 -29.56 -2.52
C ALA A 138 7.00 -28.39 -1.63
N VAL A 139 7.48 -27.29 -2.21
CA VAL A 139 7.83 -26.06 -1.46
C VAL A 139 6.60 -25.50 -0.76
N ASP A 140 5.47 -25.36 -1.44
CA ASP A 140 4.21 -24.86 -0.84
C ASP A 140 3.80 -25.72 0.35
N LYS A 141 3.80 -27.05 0.20
CA LYS A 141 3.47 -27.98 1.30
C LYS A 141 4.39 -27.83 2.51
N VAL A 142 5.69 -27.64 2.29
CA VAL A 142 6.66 -27.45 3.38
C VAL A 142 6.35 -26.14 4.10
N MET A 143 6.13 -25.05 3.37
CA MET A 143 5.84 -23.72 3.95
C MET A 143 4.54 -23.74 4.76
N GLU A 144 3.49 -24.39 4.25
CA GLU A 144 2.21 -24.49 4.95
C GLU A 144 2.25 -25.44 6.15
N LYS A 145 2.82 -26.64 5.99
CA LYS A 145 2.70 -27.71 7.00
C LYS A 145 3.79 -27.67 8.05
N ILE A 146 4.99 -27.23 7.70
CA ILE A 146 6.16 -27.23 8.61
C ILE A 146 6.38 -25.83 9.19
N PHE A 147 6.36 -24.80 8.34
CA PHE A 147 6.56 -23.41 8.78
C PHE A 147 5.27 -22.71 9.23
N GLY A 148 4.09 -23.29 8.97
CA GLY A 148 2.81 -22.77 9.44
C GLY A 148 2.31 -21.53 8.71
N TRP A 149 2.78 -21.29 7.49
CA TRP A 149 2.27 -20.19 6.67
C TRP A 149 0.85 -20.50 6.18
N PRO A 150 -0.04 -19.49 6.07
CA PRO A 150 -1.42 -19.68 5.60
C PRO A 150 -1.49 -20.09 4.14
N MET A 151 -0.49 -19.76 3.34
CA MET A 151 -0.35 -20.09 1.90
C MET A 151 1.12 -20.32 1.58
N GLY A 152 1.40 -21.28 0.71
CA GLY A 152 2.73 -21.45 0.14
C GLY A 152 3.07 -20.34 -0.86
N PRO A 153 4.37 -20.14 -1.18
CA PRO A 153 4.80 -19.04 -2.04
C PRO A 153 4.27 -19.11 -3.47
N ALA A 154 4.16 -20.31 -4.07
CA ALA A 154 3.62 -20.47 -5.40
C ALA A 154 2.13 -20.10 -5.46
N TYR A 155 1.35 -20.60 -4.51
CA TYR A 155 -0.08 -20.27 -4.42
C TYR A 155 -0.29 -18.78 -4.12
N LEU A 156 0.52 -18.19 -3.26
CA LEU A 156 0.44 -16.76 -2.96
C LEU A 156 0.75 -15.90 -4.20
N MET A 157 1.76 -16.26 -4.99
CA MET A 157 2.08 -15.57 -6.26
C MET A 157 0.95 -15.68 -7.28
N ASP A 158 0.28 -16.83 -7.36
CA ASP A 158 -0.88 -17.03 -8.23
C ASP A 158 -2.07 -16.15 -7.80
N VAL A 159 -2.34 -16.05 -6.51
CA VAL A 159 -3.43 -15.21 -5.94
C VAL A 159 -3.17 -13.71 -6.11
N VAL A 160 -1.92 -13.26 -5.95
CA VAL A 160 -1.54 -11.84 -6.07
C VAL A 160 -1.42 -11.42 -7.53
N GLY A 161 -1.10 -12.35 -8.41
CA GLY A 161 -0.76 -12.13 -9.82
C GLY A 161 0.76 -12.12 -10.02
N ILE A 162 1.24 -13.01 -10.88
CA ILE A 162 2.69 -13.16 -11.19
C ILE A 162 3.23 -11.89 -11.84
N ASP A 163 2.45 -11.24 -12.69
CA ASP A 163 2.74 -9.95 -13.34
C ASP A 163 2.87 -8.81 -12.32
N THR A 164 2.05 -8.82 -11.27
CA THR A 164 2.15 -7.84 -10.17
C THR A 164 3.47 -8.03 -9.41
N GLY A 165 3.90 -9.27 -9.21
CA GLY A 165 5.18 -9.60 -8.57
C GLY A 165 6.39 -9.16 -9.41
N ASP A 166 6.32 -9.30 -10.74
CA ASP A 166 7.37 -8.89 -11.67
C ASP A 166 7.56 -7.36 -11.68
N HIS A 167 6.47 -6.60 -11.83
CA HIS A 167 6.50 -5.13 -11.76
C HIS A 167 7.02 -4.59 -10.44
N ALA A 168 6.75 -5.28 -9.35
CA ALA A 168 7.20 -4.87 -8.02
C ALA A 168 8.68 -5.20 -7.76
N ALA A 169 9.28 -6.10 -8.53
CA ALA A 169 10.71 -6.42 -8.45
C ALA A 169 11.60 -5.36 -9.11
N ASP A 170 11.03 -4.51 -9.96
CA ASP A 170 11.73 -3.43 -10.67
C ASP A 170 11.81 -2.12 -9.86
N VAL A 171 11.19 -2.04 -8.68
CA VAL A 171 11.16 -0.89 -7.77
C VAL A 171 12.07 -1.12 -6.56
#